data_78eb007f017536444a586db1ed7ff990
#
_entry.id   78eb007f017536444a586db1ed7ff990
#
_cell.length_a   1.000
_cell.length_b   1.000
_cell.length_c   1.000
_cell.angle_alpha   90.00
_cell.angle_beta   90.00
_cell.angle_gamma   90.00
#
_symmetry.space_group_name_H-M   'P 1'
#
loop_
_entity.id
_entity.type
_entity.pdbx_description
1 polymer ?
#
loop_
_entity_poly.entity_id
_entity_poly.type
_entity_poly.pdbx_seq_one_letter_code
_entity_poly.pdbx_strand_id
1 'polypeptide(L)'
;MAPLSKQRASRGKNIPDQFLRQLREDLAWRRIDSGLKCLTMHQALVESCDLGQRNAAALLGYLALWVDVGFPGRELLKDLVSRFSATSPEMLSLLEFAYLRMSDGLIAMSEEEYGKAIKCFETVLVLEEEISDKQMISITSFWMGRCLRRQGRYHDALGFVAKARELALRLKFPKMAAIMRVLEGWVAFQEGQPEDAARILGEAREVLADTDDYLTLGNISSAYGRIARRQGNSGHALSKFEDAIEQYNKRDPHNRNLARSFVNIAFVKRLLALQLGNQIDTEAAKLRKKRKGTHKSATFTKVQVREQLTRLRGEAFEHLARAREIYDRYNDHRGKGNIHVTHGYLNLDGGELDRAAHEGAAAFSLGDEKKDSVLKARARMLQSAVECARLEEQIDEGSSRVPSSQRACEFAREALEFAKHTQNRRLIAKAHIALGSALCLGFPDDLEAARQCAEGAESLLKPAQQDYVWKELQNLKAKLRGAGSINPTLREWSQGIVGNKSFQKVSDEFAAIVIPKVWRRDGCKVARVAAHLSISPKKVRRILRDQGLLKDTERGR
;
A
#
# COMPACT_ATOMS: atom_id res chain seq x y z
N MET A 1 0.75 52.20 -36.91
CA MET A 1 0.50 50.87 -36.32
C MET A 1 -1.00 50.57 -36.40
N ALA A 2 -1.41 49.74 -37.34
CA ALA A 2 -2.79 49.35 -37.53
C ALA A 2 -3.15 48.23 -36.53
N PRO A 3 -4.35 48.17 -35.95
CA PRO A 3 -4.70 47.20 -34.93
C PRO A 3 -4.81 45.79 -35.53
N LEU A 4 -4.10 44.86 -34.93
CA LEU A 4 -4.05 43.40 -35.20
C LEU A 4 -5.36 42.64 -34.98
N SER A 5 -6.52 43.33 -34.94
CA SER A 5 -7.83 42.75 -34.61
C SER A 5 -8.58 42.10 -35.79
N LYS A 6 -8.00 41.93 -36.97
CA LYS A 6 -8.74 41.48 -38.17
C LYS A 6 -8.40 40.08 -38.71
N GLN A 7 -7.70 39.20 -37.98
CA GLN A 7 -7.42 37.84 -38.48
C GLN A 7 -8.07 36.67 -37.72
N ARG A 8 -9.01 36.93 -36.82
CA ARG A 8 -9.82 35.85 -36.21
C ARG A 8 -11.16 35.65 -36.95
N ALA A 9 -11.14 35.51 -38.25
CA ALA A 9 -12.33 35.08 -38.99
C ALA A 9 -12.41 33.55 -38.88
N SER A 10 -13.12 33.03 -37.86
CA SER A 10 -13.37 31.60 -37.69
C SER A 10 -14.25 31.08 -38.82
N ARG A 11 -13.79 30.06 -39.54
CA ARG A 11 -14.59 29.32 -40.53
C ARG A 11 -15.52 28.27 -39.88
N GLY A 12 -15.52 28.12 -38.55
CA GLY A 12 -16.30 27.13 -37.82
C GLY A 12 -17.53 27.72 -37.10
N LYS A 13 -18.52 26.88 -36.78
CA LYS A 13 -19.66 27.27 -35.93
C LYS A 13 -19.18 27.51 -34.49
N ASN A 14 -19.61 28.64 -33.90
CA ASN A 14 -19.31 28.96 -32.50
C ASN A 14 -19.84 27.85 -31.56
N ILE A 15 -19.13 27.62 -30.44
CA ILE A 15 -19.57 26.70 -29.41
C ILE A 15 -20.77 27.34 -28.68
N PRO A 16 -21.99 26.69 -28.67
CA PRO A 16 -23.18 27.28 -28.07
C PRO A 16 -23.05 27.43 -26.55
N ASP A 17 -23.44 28.59 -26.01
CA ASP A 17 -23.40 28.85 -24.56
C ASP A 17 -24.30 27.84 -23.79
N GLN A 18 -25.43 27.43 -24.36
CA GLN A 18 -26.33 26.45 -23.76
C GLN A 18 -25.66 25.08 -23.59
N PHE A 19 -24.88 24.63 -24.59
CA PHE A 19 -24.14 23.37 -24.53
C PHE A 19 -23.10 23.37 -23.39
N LEU A 20 -22.33 24.44 -23.29
CA LEU A 20 -21.35 24.57 -22.20
C LEU A 20 -22.04 24.66 -20.83
N ARG A 21 -23.14 25.41 -20.71
CA ARG A 21 -23.92 25.49 -19.47
C ARG A 21 -24.39 24.12 -19.03
N GLN A 22 -24.95 23.33 -19.95
CA GLN A 22 -25.39 21.96 -19.69
C GLN A 22 -24.25 21.09 -19.15
N LEU A 23 -23.10 21.10 -19.81
CA LEU A 23 -21.92 20.34 -19.36
C LEU A 23 -21.44 20.76 -17.97
N ARG A 24 -21.45 22.08 -17.67
CA ARG A 24 -21.09 22.62 -16.34
C ARG A 24 -22.03 22.16 -15.25
N GLU A 25 -23.33 22.29 -15.48
CA GLU A 25 -24.36 21.94 -14.52
C GLU A 25 -24.41 20.43 -14.27
N ASP A 26 -24.36 19.62 -15.32
CA ASP A 26 -24.37 18.15 -15.20
C ASP A 26 -23.13 17.66 -14.41
N LEU A 27 -21.96 18.26 -14.64
CA LEU A 27 -20.77 17.94 -13.86
C LEU A 27 -20.93 18.33 -12.38
N ALA A 28 -21.45 19.53 -12.10
CA ALA A 28 -21.61 20.04 -10.73
C ALA A 28 -22.63 19.22 -9.92
N TRP A 29 -23.73 18.80 -10.57
CA TRP A 29 -24.79 17.99 -9.99
C TRP A 29 -24.58 16.49 -10.11
N ARG A 30 -23.45 16.06 -10.73
CA ARG A 30 -23.09 14.65 -10.94
C ARG A 30 -24.13 13.85 -11.74
N ARG A 31 -24.74 14.50 -12.74
CA ARG A 31 -25.61 13.87 -13.75
C ARG A 31 -24.74 13.37 -14.91
N ILE A 32 -23.97 12.29 -14.65
CA ILE A 32 -22.91 11.86 -15.57
C ILE A 32 -23.46 11.34 -16.88
N ASP A 33 -24.51 10.53 -16.86
CA ASP A 33 -25.12 9.97 -18.08
C ASP A 33 -25.70 11.07 -18.98
N SER A 34 -26.30 12.11 -18.38
CA SER A 34 -26.81 13.28 -19.12
C SER A 34 -25.69 14.01 -19.87
N GLY A 35 -24.59 14.32 -19.18
CA GLY A 35 -23.46 15.03 -19.78
C GLY A 35 -22.70 14.20 -20.82
N LEU A 36 -22.50 12.89 -20.58
CA LEU A 36 -21.92 11.99 -21.58
C LEU A 36 -22.77 11.89 -22.84
N LYS A 37 -24.10 11.77 -22.69
CA LYS A 37 -25.04 11.80 -23.83
C LYS A 37 -24.97 13.13 -24.57
N CYS A 38 -24.90 14.24 -23.84
CA CYS A 38 -24.76 15.57 -24.40
C CYS A 38 -23.50 15.69 -25.27
N LEU A 39 -22.33 15.22 -24.75
CA LEU A 39 -21.08 15.20 -25.51
C LEU A 39 -21.17 14.33 -26.76
N THR A 40 -21.77 13.13 -26.66
CA THR A 40 -21.92 12.23 -27.80
C THR A 40 -22.83 12.84 -28.90
N MET A 41 -23.90 13.49 -28.53
CA MET A 41 -24.78 14.18 -29.48
C MET A 41 -24.11 15.35 -30.20
N HIS A 42 -23.12 15.97 -29.57
CA HIS A 42 -22.34 17.09 -30.13
C HIS A 42 -20.94 16.69 -30.58
N GLN A 43 -20.67 15.41 -30.80
CA GLN A 43 -19.34 14.88 -31.09
C GLN A 43 -18.66 15.61 -32.27
N ALA A 44 -19.34 15.81 -33.37
CA ALA A 44 -18.81 16.52 -34.53
C ALA A 44 -18.40 17.98 -34.22
N LEU A 45 -19.12 18.65 -33.30
CA LEU A 45 -18.77 19.99 -32.84
C LEU A 45 -17.51 19.96 -31.97
N VAL A 46 -17.38 18.95 -31.10
CA VAL A 46 -16.20 18.79 -30.24
C VAL A 46 -14.97 18.45 -31.06
N GLU A 47 -15.06 17.54 -32.04
CA GLU A 47 -13.95 17.13 -32.91
C GLU A 47 -13.46 18.26 -33.83
N SER A 48 -14.40 19.11 -34.31
CA SER A 48 -14.09 20.27 -35.16
C SER A 48 -13.74 21.54 -34.38
N CYS A 49 -13.55 21.46 -33.06
CA CYS A 49 -13.25 22.60 -32.21
C CYS A 49 -11.91 23.24 -32.58
N ASP A 50 -11.94 24.56 -32.77
CA ASP A 50 -10.76 25.38 -33.10
C ASP A 50 -10.73 26.62 -32.19
N LEU A 51 -9.53 27.03 -31.77
CA LEU A 51 -9.30 28.16 -30.88
C LEU A 51 -9.89 29.50 -31.40
N GLY A 52 -10.04 29.65 -32.71
CA GLY A 52 -10.72 30.80 -33.34
C GLY A 52 -12.21 30.92 -33.04
N GLN A 53 -12.86 29.84 -32.59
CA GLN A 53 -14.27 29.82 -32.25
C GLN A 53 -14.52 30.39 -30.85
N ARG A 54 -15.61 31.13 -30.71
CA ARG A 54 -16.08 31.56 -29.38
C ARG A 54 -16.30 30.35 -28.46
N ASN A 55 -15.86 30.42 -27.21
CA ASN A 55 -15.96 29.38 -26.19
C ASN A 55 -15.12 28.09 -26.43
N ALA A 56 -14.25 28.05 -27.41
CA ALA A 56 -13.44 26.86 -27.71
C ALA A 56 -12.55 26.43 -26.53
N ALA A 57 -11.84 27.38 -25.90
CA ALA A 57 -10.99 27.07 -24.75
C ALA A 57 -11.82 26.59 -23.54
N ALA A 58 -13.01 27.15 -23.33
CA ALA A 58 -13.91 26.67 -22.28
C ALA A 58 -14.39 25.22 -22.57
N LEU A 59 -14.74 24.92 -23.82
CA LEU A 59 -15.06 23.53 -24.21
C LEU A 59 -13.89 22.59 -23.94
N LEU A 60 -12.67 22.98 -24.31
CA LEU A 60 -11.48 22.19 -24.03
C LEU A 60 -11.33 21.88 -22.52
N GLY A 61 -11.45 22.91 -21.67
CA GLY A 61 -11.40 22.75 -20.22
C GLY A 61 -12.48 21.81 -19.68
N TYR A 62 -13.73 21.96 -20.13
CA TYR A 62 -14.82 21.07 -19.73
C TYR A 62 -14.68 19.67 -20.31
N LEU A 63 -14.16 19.50 -21.52
CA LEU A 63 -13.82 18.18 -22.07
C LEU A 63 -12.82 17.46 -21.17
N ALA A 64 -11.80 18.18 -20.68
CA ALA A 64 -10.82 17.61 -19.73
C ALA A 64 -11.50 17.10 -18.45
N LEU A 65 -12.48 17.84 -17.91
CA LEU A 65 -13.27 17.42 -16.75
C LEU A 65 -14.11 16.18 -17.05
N TRP A 66 -14.73 16.10 -18.22
CA TRP A 66 -15.54 14.97 -18.63
C TRP A 66 -14.71 13.72 -18.92
N VAL A 67 -13.48 13.86 -19.44
CA VAL A 67 -12.52 12.76 -19.57
C VAL A 67 -12.15 12.18 -18.20
N ASP A 68 -11.98 13.02 -17.17
CA ASP A 68 -11.70 12.53 -15.81
C ASP A 68 -12.86 11.73 -15.18
N VAL A 69 -14.10 11.99 -15.60
CA VAL A 69 -15.28 11.28 -15.10
C VAL A 69 -15.79 10.15 -15.99
N GLY A 70 -15.09 9.85 -17.09
CA GLY A 70 -15.36 8.66 -17.90
C GLY A 70 -15.74 8.90 -19.36
N PHE A 71 -15.64 10.11 -19.88
CA PHE A 71 -15.77 10.33 -21.33
C PHE A 71 -14.59 9.69 -22.07
N PRO A 72 -14.79 8.86 -23.11
CA PRO A 72 -13.71 8.15 -23.82
C PRO A 72 -12.97 9.04 -24.83
N GLY A 73 -12.74 10.31 -24.50
CA GLY A 73 -12.18 11.33 -25.37
C GLY A 73 -10.73 11.74 -25.06
N ARG A 74 -9.92 10.86 -24.45
CA ARG A 74 -8.55 11.21 -24.02
C ARG A 74 -7.63 11.59 -25.20
N GLU A 75 -7.67 10.84 -26.28
CA GLU A 75 -6.83 11.12 -27.46
C GLU A 75 -7.35 12.37 -28.19
N LEU A 76 -8.66 12.57 -28.26
CA LEU A 76 -9.25 13.81 -28.76
C LEU A 76 -8.81 15.02 -27.91
N LEU A 77 -8.81 14.90 -26.59
CA LEU A 77 -8.34 15.96 -25.70
C LEU A 77 -6.88 16.31 -25.96
N LYS A 78 -6.01 15.30 -26.14
CA LYS A 78 -4.59 15.51 -26.48
C LYS A 78 -4.41 16.22 -27.82
N ASP A 79 -5.14 15.81 -28.82
CA ASP A 79 -5.11 16.42 -30.14
C ASP A 79 -5.54 17.90 -30.09
N LEU A 80 -6.64 18.19 -29.40
CA LEU A 80 -7.13 19.56 -29.21
C LEU A 80 -6.12 20.41 -28.42
N VAL A 81 -5.57 19.90 -27.33
CA VAL A 81 -4.51 20.59 -26.55
C VAL A 81 -3.29 20.87 -27.41
N SER A 82 -2.84 19.91 -28.20
CA SER A 82 -1.69 20.10 -29.12
C SER A 82 -1.93 21.21 -30.14
N ARG A 83 -3.11 21.22 -30.76
CA ARG A 83 -3.49 22.28 -31.71
C ARG A 83 -3.56 23.66 -31.05
N PHE A 84 -4.10 23.73 -29.81
CA PHE A 84 -4.24 25.00 -29.07
C PHE A 84 -2.88 25.49 -28.53
N SER A 85 -2.00 24.58 -28.14
CA SER A 85 -0.65 24.90 -27.64
C SER A 85 0.28 25.47 -28.73
N ALA A 86 -0.04 25.27 -30.01
CA ALA A 86 0.67 25.88 -31.12
C ALA A 86 0.43 27.41 -31.22
N THR A 87 -0.58 27.93 -30.52
CA THR A 87 -0.87 29.37 -30.46
C THR A 87 0.03 30.07 -29.45
N SER A 88 0.58 31.22 -29.81
CA SER A 88 1.38 32.03 -28.87
C SER A 88 0.54 32.41 -27.64
N PRO A 89 1.07 32.25 -26.42
CA PRO A 89 0.36 32.63 -25.18
C PRO A 89 -0.14 34.07 -25.17
N GLU A 90 0.55 34.99 -25.83
CA GLU A 90 0.19 36.40 -25.95
C GLU A 90 -1.11 36.64 -26.73
N MET A 91 -1.54 35.65 -27.50
CA MET A 91 -2.77 35.70 -28.30
C MET A 91 -3.99 35.17 -27.50
N LEU A 92 -3.78 34.61 -26.31
CA LEU A 92 -4.82 34.05 -25.45
C LEU A 92 -5.26 35.06 -24.40
N SER A 93 -6.55 35.10 -24.11
CA SER A 93 -7.04 35.71 -22.90
C SER A 93 -6.57 34.88 -21.67
N LEU A 94 -6.51 35.52 -20.51
CA LEU A 94 -6.12 34.85 -19.26
C LEU A 94 -6.97 33.61 -18.98
N LEU A 95 -8.27 33.67 -19.23
CA LEU A 95 -9.19 32.55 -19.05
C LEU A 95 -8.92 31.41 -20.04
N GLU A 96 -8.66 31.72 -21.31
CA GLU A 96 -8.29 30.72 -22.32
C GLU A 96 -6.97 30.02 -21.96
N PHE A 97 -5.98 30.79 -21.55
CA PHE A 97 -4.72 30.25 -21.06
C PHE A 97 -4.91 29.32 -19.84
N ALA A 98 -5.75 29.70 -18.88
CA ALA A 98 -6.04 28.88 -17.72
C ALA A 98 -6.71 27.54 -18.06
N TYR A 99 -7.70 27.52 -18.98
CA TYR A 99 -8.30 26.28 -19.45
C TYR A 99 -7.30 25.37 -20.15
N LEU A 100 -6.40 25.94 -20.98
CA LEU A 100 -5.35 25.18 -21.65
C LEU A 100 -4.40 24.55 -20.64
N ARG A 101 -3.90 25.33 -19.66
CA ARG A 101 -3.01 24.82 -18.60
C ARG A 101 -3.68 23.77 -17.72
N MET A 102 -4.96 23.94 -17.40
CA MET A 102 -5.72 22.92 -16.68
C MET A 102 -5.81 21.60 -17.45
N SER A 103 -6.05 21.69 -18.76
CA SER A 103 -6.16 20.52 -19.65
C SER A 103 -4.80 19.80 -19.79
N ASP A 104 -3.69 20.54 -19.96
CA ASP A 104 -2.33 20.00 -19.92
C ASP A 104 -2.05 19.27 -18.60
N GLY A 105 -2.46 19.87 -17.49
CA GLY A 105 -2.32 19.27 -16.15
C GLY A 105 -3.08 17.96 -16.03
N LEU A 106 -4.30 17.86 -16.58
CA LEU A 106 -5.08 16.62 -16.57
C LEU A 106 -4.40 15.54 -17.45
N ILE A 107 -3.93 15.89 -18.64
CA ILE A 107 -3.20 14.96 -19.51
C ILE A 107 -1.99 14.41 -18.75
N ALA A 108 -1.13 15.29 -18.20
CA ALA A 108 0.03 14.89 -17.41
C ALA A 108 -0.35 14.01 -16.20
N MET A 109 -1.44 14.37 -15.49
CA MET A 109 -1.95 13.54 -14.37
C MET A 109 -2.40 12.16 -14.84
N SER A 110 -3.02 12.06 -16.03
CA SER A 110 -3.47 10.80 -16.62
C SER A 110 -2.32 9.92 -17.09
N GLU A 111 -1.18 10.52 -17.42
CA GLU A 111 0.10 9.87 -17.78
C GLU A 111 1.00 9.62 -16.59
N GLU A 112 0.49 9.92 -15.38
CA GLU A 112 1.18 9.76 -14.12
C GLU A 112 2.44 10.64 -13.94
N GLU A 113 2.56 11.67 -14.78
CA GLU A 113 3.57 12.73 -14.68
C GLU A 113 3.17 13.78 -13.65
N TYR A 114 2.99 13.35 -12.37
CA TYR A 114 2.42 14.20 -11.31
C TYR A 114 3.19 15.49 -11.06
N GLY A 115 4.51 15.50 -11.25
CA GLY A 115 5.33 16.72 -11.13
C GLY A 115 4.99 17.76 -12.17
N LYS A 116 4.75 17.35 -13.43
CA LYS A 116 4.31 18.23 -14.53
C LYS A 116 2.87 18.71 -14.30
N ALA A 117 1.99 17.79 -13.91
CA ALA A 117 0.60 18.13 -13.60
C ALA A 117 0.49 19.20 -12.50
N ILE A 118 1.26 19.06 -11.42
CA ILE A 118 1.31 20.03 -10.32
C ILE A 118 1.71 21.40 -10.84
N LYS A 119 2.77 21.52 -11.63
CA LYS A 119 3.22 22.79 -12.21
C LYS A 119 2.13 23.46 -13.06
N CYS A 120 1.41 22.68 -13.86
CA CYS A 120 0.30 23.20 -14.66
C CYS A 120 -0.84 23.73 -13.78
N PHE A 121 -1.21 23.00 -12.73
CA PHE A 121 -2.26 23.43 -11.81
C PHE A 121 -1.85 24.61 -10.95
N GLU A 122 -0.58 24.68 -10.51
CA GLU A 122 -0.03 25.84 -9.81
C GLU A 122 -0.15 27.11 -10.65
N THR A 123 0.18 27.03 -11.94
CA THR A 123 0.04 28.17 -12.88
C THR A 123 -1.39 28.68 -12.93
N VAL A 124 -2.40 27.79 -12.93
CA VAL A 124 -3.81 28.19 -12.92
C VAL A 124 -4.21 28.80 -11.58
N LEU A 125 -3.77 28.19 -10.47
CA LEU A 125 -4.17 28.62 -9.13
C LEU A 125 -3.52 29.95 -8.67
N VAL A 126 -2.36 30.30 -9.22
CA VAL A 126 -1.76 31.63 -9.02
C VAL A 126 -2.64 32.75 -9.59
N LEU A 127 -3.40 32.43 -10.65
CA LEU A 127 -4.29 33.37 -11.34
C LEU A 127 -5.75 33.32 -10.82
N GLU A 128 -6.01 32.68 -9.70
CA GLU A 128 -7.38 32.37 -9.24
C GLU A 128 -8.26 33.61 -8.99
N GLU A 129 -7.66 34.73 -8.58
CA GLU A 129 -8.42 35.97 -8.32
C GLU A 129 -8.97 36.59 -9.60
N GLU A 130 -8.17 36.54 -10.69
CA GLU A 130 -8.52 37.12 -12.00
C GLU A 130 -9.42 36.22 -12.84
N ILE A 131 -9.47 34.92 -12.52
CA ILE A 131 -10.27 33.95 -13.27
C ILE A 131 -11.75 33.99 -12.80
N SER A 132 -12.66 34.31 -13.72
CA SER A 132 -14.08 34.38 -13.46
C SER A 132 -14.75 33.00 -13.23
N ASP A 133 -14.24 31.92 -13.86
CA ASP A 133 -14.80 30.56 -13.70
C ASP A 133 -14.31 29.90 -12.39
N LYS A 134 -14.99 30.22 -11.29
CA LYS A 134 -14.64 29.67 -9.96
C LYS A 134 -14.94 28.18 -9.83
N GLN A 135 -15.79 27.59 -10.68
CA GLN A 135 -15.99 26.12 -10.74
C GLN A 135 -14.72 25.43 -11.26
N MET A 136 -14.10 25.96 -12.31
CA MET A 136 -12.81 25.49 -12.82
C MET A 136 -11.73 25.56 -11.75
N ILE A 137 -11.63 26.69 -11.00
CA ILE A 137 -10.65 26.85 -9.90
C ILE A 137 -10.87 25.79 -8.80
N SER A 138 -12.13 25.55 -8.41
CA SER A 138 -12.46 24.51 -7.43
C SER A 138 -11.97 23.13 -7.87
N ILE A 139 -12.19 22.76 -9.15
CA ILE A 139 -11.78 21.46 -9.67
C ILE A 139 -10.25 21.37 -9.85
N THR A 140 -9.61 22.45 -10.29
CA THR A 140 -8.14 22.51 -10.38
C THR A 140 -7.48 22.31 -9.01
N SER A 141 -8.01 22.94 -7.96
CA SER A 141 -7.57 22.70 -6.58
C SER A 141 -7.78 21.26 -6.13
N PHE A 142 -8.90 20.65 -6.49
CA PHE A 142 -9.15 19.23 -6.22
C PHE A 142 -8.17 18.31 -6.95
N TRP A 143 -7.85 18.57 -8.21
CA TRP A 143 -6.85 17.80 -8.97
C TRP A 143 -5.43 18.00 -8.41
N MET A 144 -5.09 19.20 -7.96
CA MET A 144 -3.86 19.44 -7.22
C MET A 144 -3.77 18.52 -6.00
N GLY A 145 -4.82 18.47 -5.17
CA GLY A 145 -4.89 17.56 -4.03
C GLY A 145 -4.76 16.09 -4.42
N ARG A 146 -5.32 15.66 -5.56
CA ARG A 146 -5.18 14.29 -6.09
C ARG A 146 -3.72 13.98 -6.48
N CYS A 147 -3.00 14.91 -7.09
CA CYS A 147 -1.59 14.74 -7.46
C CYS A 147 -0.70 14.64 -6.21
N LEU A 148 -0.86 15.56 -5.25
CA LEU A 148 -0.12 15.56 -3.99
C LEU A 148 -0.36 14.27 -3.19
N ARG A 149 -1.60 13.79 -3.12
CA ARG A 149 -1.92 12.50 -2.54
C ARG A 149 -1.19 11.33 -3.22
N ARG A 150 -1.05 11.37 -4.55
CA ARG A 150 -0.31 10.33 -5.29
C ARG A 150 1.18 10.34 -4.95
N GLN A 151 1.74 11.51 -4.65
CA GLN A 151 3.12 11.64 -4.18
C GLN A 151 3.30 11.28 -2.69
N GLY A 152 2.21 11.02 -1.96
CA GLY A 152 2.24 10.73 -0.53
C GLY A 152 2.26 11.99 0.36
N ARG A 153 2.10 13.18 -0.20
CA ARG A 153 2.04 14.48 0.48
C ARG A 153 0.62 14.75 0.98
N TYR A 154 0.20 14.00 2.01
CA TYR A 154 -1.21 13.98 2.44
C TYR A 154 -1.67 15.28 3.10
N HIS A 155 -0.82 15.88 3.93
CA HIS A 155 -1.14 17.15 4.59
C HIS A 155 -1.37 18.28 3.57
N ASP A 156 -0.47 18.41 2.59
CA ASP A 156 -0.61 19.40 1.53
C ASP A 156 -1.86 19.14 0.69
N ALA A 157 -2.14 17.87 0.39
CA ALA A 157 -3.32 17.48 -0.35
C ALA A 157 -4.62 17.92 0.33
N LEU A 158 -4.72 17.81 1.67
CA LEU A 158 -5.89 18.23 2.44
C LEU A 158 -6.14 19.72 2.34
N GLY A 159 -5.09 20.55 2.36
CA GLY A 159 -5.22 22.00 2.21
C GLY A 159 -5.91 22.39 0.90
N PHE A 160 -5.45 21.82 -0.21
CA PHE A 160 -6.05 22.07 -1.53
C PHE A 160 -7.48 21.51 -1.65
N VAL A 161 -7.74 20.33 -1.09
CA VAL A 161 -9.06 19.69 -1.14
C VAL A 161 -10.08 20.46 -0.28
N ALA A 162 -9.68 20.96 0.89
CA ALA A 162 -10.52 21.79 1.74
C ALA A 162 -10.91 23.09 1.03
N LYS A 163 -9.94 23.78 0.40
CA LYS A 163 -10.18 24.97 -0.43
C LYS A 163 -11.14 24.69 -1.57
N ALA A 164 -10.92 23.58 -2.31
CA ALA A 164 -11.80 23.16 -3.40
C ALA A 164 -13.24 22.95 -2.93
N ARG A 165 -13.42 22.25 -1.80
CA ARG A 165 -14.73 21.95 -1.20
C ARG A 165 -15.45 23.22 -0.73
N GLU A 166 -14.74 24.11 -0.06
CA GLU A 166 -15.31 25.37 0.39
C GLU A 166 -15.83 26.19 -0.80
N LEU A 167 -15.04 26.29 -1.87
CA LEU A 167 -15.44 27.00 -3.09
C LEU A 167 -16.64 26.33 -3.76
N ALA A 168 -16.70 24.99 -3.83
CA ALA A 168 -17.86 24.27 -4.36
C ALA A 168 -19.15 24.55 -3.55
N LEU A 169 -19.05 24.64 -2.21
CA LEU A 169 -20.18 24.98 -1.35
C LEU A 169 -20.63 26.44 -1.54
N ARG A 170 -19.71 27.39 -1.68
CA ARG A 170 -20.02 28.79 -2.01
C ARG A 170 -20.76 28.93 -3.33
N LEU A 171 -20.42 28.06 -4.31
CA LEU A 171 -21.09 27.96 -5.60
C LEU A 171 -22.44 27.21 -5.55
N LYS A 172 -22.84 26.71 -4.37
CA LYS A 172 -24.05 25.93 -4.15
C LYS A 172 -24.07 24.59 -4.92
N PHE A 173 -22.89 23.93 -5.02
CA PHE A 173 -22.72 22.62 -5.65
C PHE A 173 -22.39 21.53 -4.60
N PRO A 174 -23.37 21.08 -3.78
CA PRO A 174 -23.12 20.14 -2.70
C PRO A 174 -22.61 18.78 -3.19
N LYS A 175 -23.07 18.29 -4.36
CA LYS A 175 -22.62 17.02 -4.93
C LYS A 175 -21.16 17.08 -5.39
N MET A 176 -20.71 18.20 -5.94
CA MET A 176 -19.31 18.43 -6.26
C MET A 176 -18.46 18.49 -4.98
N ALA A 177 -18.94 19.17 -3.92
CA ALA A 177 -18.27 19.18 -2.63
C ALA A 177 -18.16 17.78 -2.00
N ALA A 178 -19.16 16.92 -2.18
CA ALA A 178 -19.13 15.54 -1.68
C ALA A 178 -18.04 14.69 -2.31
N ILE A 179 -17.69 14.89 -3.59
CA ILE A 179 -16.54 14.19 -4.21
C ILE A 179 -15.23 14.55 -3.51
N MET A 180 -15.07 15.82 -3.13
CA MET A 180 -13.89 16.30 -2.40
C MET A 180 -13.80 15.68 -1.01
N ARG A 181 -14.96 15.51 -0.33
CA ARG A 181 -15.06 14.75 0.93
C ARG A 181 -14.58 13.30 0.79
N VAL A 182 -14.82 12.64 -0.34
CA VAL A 182 -14.30 11.28 -0.59
C VAL A 182 -12.77 11.27 -0.52
N LEU A 183 -12.09 12.29 -1.04
CA LEU A 183 -10.63 12.39 -0.95
C LEU A 183 -10.16 12.67 0.48
N GLU A 184 -10.84 13.55 1.22
CA GLU A 184 -10.57 13.80 2.64
C GLU A 184 -10.69 12.49 3.46
N GLY A 185 -11.77 11.73 3.29
CA GLY A 185 -11.95 10.43 3.94
C GLY A 185 -10.87 9.43 3.57
N TRP A 186 -10.42 9.44 2.31
CA TRP A 186 -9.32 8.58 1.91
C TRP A 186 -7.99 8.99 2.59
N VAL A 187 -7.69 10.28 2.75
CA VAL A 187 -6.50 10.75 3.46
C VAL A 187 -6.58 10.40 4.95
N ALA A 188 -7.70 10.66 5.62
CA ALA A 188 -7.93 10.26 7.00
C ALA A 188 -7.67 8.76 7.22
N PHE A 189 -8.10 7.91 6.27
CA PHE A 189 -7.77 6.50 6.29
C PHE A 189 -6.25 6.24 6.20
N GLN A 190 -5.49 6.96 5.36
CA GLN A 190 -4.04 6.77 5.26
C GLN A 190 -3.30 7.23 6.53
N GLU A 191 -3.79 8.28 7.17
CA GLU A 191 -3.26 8.80 8.44
C GLU A 191 -3.62 7.93 9.65
N GLY A 192 -4.35 6.83 9.44
CA GLY A 192 -4.67 5.90 10.50
C GLY A 192 -5.89 6.29 11.33
N GLN A 193 -6.88 6.93 10.72
CA GLN A 193 -8.16 7.35 11.32
C GLN A 193 -9.33 6.66 10.61
N PRO A 194 -9.49 5.31 10.72
CA PRO A 194 -10.50 4.58 9.95
C PRO A 194 -11.94 4.93 10.33
N GLU A 195 -12.19 5.30 11.58
CA GLU A 195 -13.52 5.71 12.06
C GLU A 195 -13.93 7.06 11.45
N ASP A 196 -13.03 8.05 11.47
CA ASP A 196 -13.25 9.34 10.82
C ASP A 196 -13.39 9.16 9.31
N ALA A 197 -12.54 8.34 8.72
CA ALA A 197 -12.64 8.01 7.30
C ALA A 197 -14.01 7.41 6.95
N ALA A 198 -14.51 6.46 7.74
CA ALA A 198 -15.82 5.84 7.53
C ALA A 198 -16.94 6.86 7.66
N ARG A 199 -16.91 7.75 8.66
CA ARG A 199 -17.89 8.81 8.86
C ARG A 199 -17.90 9.79 7.66
N ILE A 200 -16.72 10.30 7.28
CA ILE A 200 -16.59 11.25 6.15
C ILE A 200 -17.09 10.62 4.83
N LEU A 201 -16.76 9.36 4.59
CA LEU A 201 -17.22 8.63 3.40
C LEU A 201 -18.72 8.35 3.44
N GLY A 202 -19.31 8.13 4.64
CA GLY A 202 -20.74 7.98 4.84
C GLY A 202 -21.51 9.25 4.46
N GLU A 203 -21.09 10.39 5.00
CA GLU A 203 -21.65 11.70 4.67
C GLU A 203 -21.60 11.98 3.15
N ALA A 204 -20.45 11.70 2.52
CA ALA A 204 -20.30 11.87 1.08
C ALA A 204 -21.21 10.92 0.27
N ARG A 205 -21.38 9.67 0.72
CA ARG A 205 -22.23 8.69 0.07
C ARG A 205 -23.69 9.08 0.12
N GLU A 206 -24.18 9.59 1.25
CA GLU A 206 -25.56 10.06 1.40
C GLU A 206 -25.89 11.17 0.39
N VAL A 207 -24.98 12.16 0.23
CA VAL A 207 -25.16 13.25 -0.74
C VAL A 207 -25.12 12.77 -2.19
N LEU A 208 -24.39 11.68 -2.48
CA LEU A 208 -24.21 11.14 -3.85
C LEU A 208 -25.17 9.99 -4.18
N ALA A 209 -26.00 9.54 -3.23
CA ALA A 209 -26.80 8.31 -3.37
C ALA A 209 -27.80 8.35 -4.54
N ASP A 210 -28.31 9.53 -4.89
CA ASP A 210 -29.28 9.79 -5.97
C ASP A 210 -28.60 10.15 -7.31
N THR A 211 -27.28 9.99 -7.41
CA THR A 211 -26.51 10.29 -8.62
C THR A 211 -26.13 9.03 -9.39
N ASP A 212 -25.83 9.20 -10.68
CA ASP A 212 -25.26 8.17 -11.54
C ASP A 212 -23.72 8.22 -11.60
N ASP A 213 -23.08 8.85 -10.58
CA ASP A 213 -21.61 8.89 -10.43
C ASP A 213 -21.06 7.55 -9.89
N TYR A 214 -21.24 6.49 -10.66
CA TYR A 214 -20.82 5.14 -10.31
C TYR A 214 -19.34 5.03 -9.99
N LEU A 215 -18.48 5.86 -10.61
CA LEU A 215 -17.03 5.86 -10.31
C LEU A 215 -16.76 6.33 -8.89
N THR A 216 -17.42 7.40 -8.45
CA THR A 216 -17.23 7.92 -7.08
C THR A 216 -17.88 6.98 -6.06
N LEU A 217 -19.07 6.45 -6.32
CA LEU A 217 -19.73 5.47 -5.45
C LEU A 217 -18.88 4.19 -5.31
N GLY A 218 -18.29 3.71 -6.40
CA GLY A 218 -17.33 2.59 -6.38
C GLY A 218 -16.07 2.91 -5.59
N ASN A 219 -15.53 4.14 -5.68
CA ASN A 219 -14.39 4.57 -4.88
C ASN A 219 -14.72 4.58 -3.37
N ILE A 220 -15.92 4.98 -2.97
CA ILE A 220 -16.40 4.93 -1.59
C ILE A 220 -16.47 3.47 -1.12
N SER A 221 -17.09 2.58 -1.87
CA SER A 221 -17.17 1.15 -1.54
C SER A 221 -15.78 0.52 -1.42
N SER A 222 -14.87 0.83 -2.35
CA SER A 222 -13.47 0.39 -2.29
C SER A 222 -12.73 0.91 -1.05
N ALA A 223 -13.04 2.13 -0.58
CA ALA A 223 -12.48 2.68 0.65
C ALA A 223 -13.01 1.94 1.88
N TYR A 224 -14.31 1.63 1.95
CA TYR A 224 -14.89 0.80 3.00
C TYR A 224 -14.26 -0.60 3.03
N GLY A 225 -14.02 -1.23 1.88
CA GLY A 225 -13.31 -2.50 1.80
C GLY A 225 -11.92 -2.44 2.43
N ARG A 226 -11.20 -1.34 2.24
CA ARG A 226 -9.87 -1.12 2.87
C ARG A 226 -9.96 -0.87 4.37
N ILE A 227 -10.98 -0.14 4.83
CA ILE A 227 -11.25 0.08 6.25
C ILE A 227 -11.53 -1.26 6.92
N ALA A 228 -12.45 -2.07 6.38
CA ALA A 228 -12.79 -3.39 6.88
C ALA A 228 -11.58 -4.32 6.93
N ARG A 229 -10.73 -4.30 5.90
CA ARG A 229 -9.48 -5.05 5.87
C ARG A 229 -8.52 -4.63 7.00
N ARG A 230 -8.40 -3.33 7.31
CA ARG A 230 -7.60 -2.86 8.44
C ARG A 230 -8.15 -3.31 9.78
N GLN A 231 -9.45 -3.38 9.90
CA GLN A 231 -10.14 -3.89 11.09
C GLN A 231 -10.08 -5.42 11.22
N GLY A 232 -9.45 -6.12 10.25
CA GLY A 232 -9.33 -7.58 10.24
C GLY A 232 -10.60 -8.29 9.79
N ASN A 233 -11.63 -7.57 9.36
CA ASN A 233 -12.89 -8.14 8.87
C ASN A 233 -12.77 -8.45 7.36
N SER A 234 -12.16 -9.59 7.05
CA SER A 234 -11.88 -10.00 5.67
C SER A 234 -13.15 -10.27 4.85
N GLY A 235 -14.20 -10.83 5.46
CA GLY A 235 -15.48 -11.09 4.78
C GLY A 235 -16.16 -9.79 4.35
N HIS A 236 -16.27 -8.82 5.25
CA HIS A 236 -16.83 -7.51 4.93
C HIS A 236 -15.96 -6.75 3.92
N ALA A 237 -14.62 -6.89 4.00
CA ALA A 237 -13.72 -6.29 3.02
C ALA A 237 -13.96 -6.83 1.60
N LEU A 238 -14.11 -8.15 1.42
CA LEU A 238 -14.41 -8.77 0.14
C LEU A 238 -15.75 -8.25 -0.42
N SER A 239 -16.83 -8.29 0.38
CA SER A 239 -18.15 -7.78 -0.01
C SER A 239 -18.08 -6.32 -0.49
N LYS A 240 -17.34 -5.45 0.22
CA LYS A 240 -17.21 -4.04 -0.18
C LYS A 240 -16.37 -3.82 -1.44
N PHE A 241 -15.40 -4.69 -1.73
CA PHE A 241 -14.69 -4.65 -3.01
C PHE A 241 -15.56 -5.19 -4.16
N GLU A 242 -16.44 -6.16 -3.91
CA GLU A 242 -17.45 -6.63 -4.87
C GLU A 242 -18.47 -5.54 -5.17
N ASP A 243 -19.01 -4.85 -4.15
CA ASP A 243 -19.87 -3.66 -4.35
C ASP A 243 -19.16 -2.61 -5.23
N ALA A 244 -17.85 -2.38 -5.00
CA ALA A 244 -17.09 -1.43 -5.81
C ALA A 244 -16.97 -1.88 -7.28
N ILE A 245 -16.73 -3.17 -7.53
CA ILE A 245 -16.66 -3.77 -8.86
C ILE A 245 -18.01 -3.59 -9.58
N GLU A 246 -19.11 -3.84 -8.90
CA GLU A 246 -20.45 -3.66 -9.47
C GLU A 246 -20.67 -2.20 -9.92
N GLN A 247 -20.33 -1.22 -9.07
CA GLN A 247 -20.47 0.19 -9.41
C GLN A 247 -19.61 0.58 -10.62
N TYR A 248 -18.33 0.15 -10.65
CA TYR A 248 -17.46 0.46 -11.78
C TYR A 248 -17.95 -0.15 -13.10
N ASN A 249 -18.45 -1.40 -13.05
CA ASN A 249 -18.99 -2.08 -14.24
C ASN A 249 -20.20 -1.36 -14.85
N LYS A 250 -21.01 -0.67 -14.04
CA LYS A 250 -22.13 0.14 -14.54
C LYS A 250 -21.66 1.28 -15.44
N ARG A 251 -20.42 1.78 -15.23
CA ARG A 251 -19.85 2.86 -16.04
C ARG A 251 -18.99 2.34 -17.19
N ASP A 252 -18.01 1.47 -16.87
CA ASP A 252 -17.04 0.94 -17.83
C ASP A 252 -16.43 -0.36 -17.31
N PRO A 253 -16.69 -1.49 -17.99
CA PRO A 253 -16.14 -2.80 -17.59
C PRO A 253 -14.62 -2.90 -17.71
N HIS A 254 -13.97 -1.89 -18.29
CA HIS A 254 -12.51 -1.79 -18.41
C HIS A 254 -11.91 -0.68 -17.55
N ASN A 255 -12.69 -0.08 -16.66
CA ASN A 255 -12.21 1.01 -15.82
C ASN A 255 -11.01 0.60 -14.94
N ARG A 256 -9.97 1.43 -14.90
CA ARG A 256 -8.75 1.15 -14.11
C ARG A 256 -8.99 0.94 -12.61
N ASN A 257 -10.10 1.45 -12.06
CA ASN A 257 -10.44 1.23 -10.64
C ASN A 257 -10.89 -0.20 -10.36
N LEU A 258 -11.42 -0.92 -11.37
CA LEU A 258 -11.67 -2.37 -11.30
C LEU A 258 -10.39 -3.13 -10.99
N ALA A 259 -9.32 -2.87 -11.74
CA ALA A 259 -8.02 -3.49 -11.50
C ALA A 259 -7.55 -3.29 -10.06
N ARG A 260 -7.74 -2.07 -9.50
CA ARG A 260 -7.42 -1.79 -8.11
C ARG A 260 -8.23 -2.64 -7.13
N SER A 261 -9.52 -2.86 -7.40
CA SER A 261 -10.37 -3.72 -6.56
C SER A 261 -9.91 -5.17 -6.64
N PHE A 262 -9.57 -5.69 -7.82
CA PHE A 262 -9.01 -7.03 -7.96
C PHE A 262 -7.69 -7.22 -7.19
N VAL A 263 -6.76 -6.26 -7.26
CA VAL A 263 -5.52 -6.29 -6.44
C VAL A 263 -5.84 -6.28 -4.94
N ASN A 264 -6.85 -5.52 -4.50
CA ASN A 264 -7.24 -5.53 -3.09
C ASN A 264 -7.87 -6.86 -2.66
N ILE A 265 -8.69 -7.48 -3.50
CA ILE A 265 -9.27 -8.82 -3.25
C ILE A 265 -8.15 -9.86 -3.17
N ALA A 266 -7.21 -9.86 -4.12
CA ALA A 266 -6.05 -10.75 -4.09
C ALA A 266 -5.25 -10.62 -2.78
N PHE A 267 -5.03 -9.38 -2.33
CA PHE A 267 -4.35 -9.14 -1.06
C PHE A 267 -5.16 -9.66 0.16
N VAL A 268 -6.50 -9.51 0.18
CA VAL A 268 -7.33 -10.06 1.27
C VAL A 268 -7.29 -11.59 1.25
N LYS A 269 -7.37 -12.23 0.08
CA LYS A 269 -7.26 -13.68 -0.07
C LYS A 269 -5.89 -14.20 0.41
N ARG A 270 -4.80 -13.47 0.12
CA ARG A 270 -3.48 -13.75 0.68
C ARG A 270 -3.50 -13.72 2.22
N LEU A 271 -4.10 -12.70 2.84
CA LEU A 271 -4.19 -12.60 4.31
C LEU A 271 -5.00 -13.76 4.92
N LEU A 272 -6.09 -14.17 4.26
CA LEU A 272 -6.87 -15.34 4.67
C LEU A 272 -6.04 -16.64 4.57
N ALA A 273 -5.27 -16.80 3.49
CA ALA A 273 -4.39 -17.94 3.32
C ALA A 273 -3.31 -18.00 4.43
N LEU A 274 -2.70 -16.87 4.79
CA LEU A 274 -1.75 -16.79 5.90
C LEU A 274 -2.39 -17.13 7.25
N GLN A 275 -3.62 -16.67 7.50
CA GLN A 275 -4.35 -17.00 8.74
C GLN A 275 -4.63 -18.50 8.86
N LEU A 276 -5.04 -19.14 7.76
CA LEU A 276 -5.24 -20.60 7.71
C LEU A 276 -3.94 -21.37 7.92
N GLY A 277 -2.83 -20.95 7.29
CA GLY A 277 -1.51 -21.55 7.50
C GLY A 277 -1.09 -21.53 8.96
N ASN A 278 -1.19 -20.36 9.61
CA ASN A 278 -0.87 -20.19 11.03
C ASN A 278 -1.75 -21.05 11.97
N GLN A 279 -3.01 -21.28 11.62
CA GLN A 279 -3.90 -22.16 12.38
C GLN A 279 -3.42 -23.61 12.32
N ILE A 280 -3.02 -24.11 11.12
CA ILE A 280 -2.46 -25.47 10.96
C ILE A 280 -1.23 -25.65 11.84
N ASP A 281 -0.29 -24.70 11.81
CA ASP A 281 0.95 -24.78 12.57
C ASP A 281 0.71 -24.76 14.07
N THR A 282 -0.24 -23.92 14.52
CA THR A 282 -0.62 -23.83 15.94
C THR A 282 -1.28 -25.12 16.42
N GLU A 283 -2.18 -25.71 15.64
CA GLU A 283 -2.82 -26.97 15.98
C GLU A 283 -1.82 -28.15 15.92
N ALA A 284 -0.94 -28.17 14.93
CA ALA A 284 0.13 -29.18 14.84
C ALA A 284 1.07 -29.10 16.07
N ALA A 285 1.40 -27.90 16.52
CA ALA A 285 2.21 -27.71 17.73
C ALA A 285 1.46 -28.17 19.01
N LYS A 286 0.15 -27.93 19.11
CA LYS A 286 -0.69 -28.42 20.23
C LYS A 286 -0.79 -29.94 20.23
N LEU A 287 -0.95 -30.58 19.06
CA LEU A 287 -1.02 -32.05 18.92
C LEU A 287 0.31 -32.72 19.25
N ARG A 288 1.46 -32.13 18.88
CA ARG A 288 2.78 -32.60 19.30
C ARG A 288 2.97 -32.58 20.84
N LYS A 289 2.33 -31.65 21.54
CA LYS A 289 2.35 -31.57 23.01
C LYS A 289 1.40 -32.55 23.70
N LYS A 290 0.28 -32.93 23.04
CA LYS A 290 -0.68 -33.93 23.54
C LYS A 290 -0.32 -35.31 22.96
N ARG A 291 0.63 -36.02 23.57
CA ARG A 291 0.86 -37.46 23.29
C ARG A 291 -0.34 -38.26 23.81
N LYS A 292 -1.30 -38.59 22.94
CA LYS A 292 -2.18 -39.78 22.86
C LYS A 292 -3.54 -39.45 22.24
N GLY A 293 -3.92 -40.23 21.22
CA GLY A 293 -5.32 -40.47 20.84
C GLY A 293 -5.87 -39.58 19.72
N THR A 294 -6.34 -40.22 18.65
CA THR A 294 -7.13 -39.71 17.50
C THR A 294 -6.35 -39.14 16.32
N HIS A 295 -5.62 -40.04 15.62
CA HIS A 295 -4.91 -39.65 14.37
C HIS A 295 -5.83 -39.42 13.16
N LYS A 296 -7.03 -40.02 13.06
CA LYS A 296 -7.87 -39.97 11.86
C LYS A 296 -8.59 -38.63 11.63
N SER A 297 -9.14 -38.02 12.68
CA SER A 297 -9.86 -36.73 12.56
C SER A 297 -8.93 -35.54 12.23
N ALA A 298 -7.72 -35.53 12.82
CA ALA A 298 -6.73 -34.47 12.59
C ALA A 298 -6.14 -34.46 11.15
N THR A 299 -6.09 -35.63 10.51
CA THR A 299 -5.56 -35.75 9.14
C THR A 299 -6.55 -35.24 8.10
N PHE A 300 -7.85 -35.52 8.26
CA PHE A 300 -8.89 -35.06 7.36
C PHE A 300 -9.02 -33.53 7.38
N THR A 301 -8.98 -32.90 8.54
CA THR A 301 -9.00 -31.45 8.70
C THR A 301 -7.79 -30.77 8.03
N LYS A 302 -6.59 -31.40 8.09
CA LYS A 302 -5.39 -30.86 7.45
C LYS A 302 -5.47 -30.86 5.92
N VAL A 303 -6.07 -31.87 5.30
CA VAL A 303 -6.25 -31.96 3.85
C VAL A 303 -7.18 -30.86 3.39
N GLN A 304 -8.34 -30.71 4.01
CA GLN A 304 -9.31 -29.67 3.66
C GLN A 304 -8.74 -28.26 3.78
N VAL A 305 -7.98 -27.99 4.85
CA VAL A 305 -7.38 -26.66 5.04
C VAL A 305 -6.28 -26.38 4.01
N ARG A 306 -5.49 -27.40 3.60
CA ARG A 306 -4.52 -27.28 2.51
C ARG A 306 -5.20 -27.00 1.17
N GLU A 307 -6.28 -27.68 0.86
CA GLU A 307 -7.09 -27.44 -0.35
C GLU A 307 -7.64 -26.01 -0.36
N GLN A 308 -8.19 -25.54 0.76
CA GLN A 308 -8.68 -24.18 0.91
C GLN A 308 -7.55 -23.13 0.76
N LEU A 309 -6.36 -23.40 1.29
CA LEU A 309 -5.19 -22.55 1.13
C LEU A 309 -4.76 -22.45 -0.32
N THR A 310 -4.68 -23.58 -1.01
CA THR A 310 -4.34 -23.66 -2.45
C THR A 310 -5.39 -22.91 -3.28
N ARG A 311 -6.66 -23.09 -2.98
CA ARG A 311 -7.76 -22.39 -3.64
C ARG A 311 -7.66 -20.87 -3.45
N LEU A 312 -7.48 -20.38 -2.22
CA LEU A 312 -7.35 -18.95 -1.94
C LEU A 312 -6.16 -18.30 -2.69
N ARG A 313 -5.04 -19.02 -2.77
CA ARG A 313 -3.87 -18.57 -3.55
C ARG A 313 -4.17 -18.55 -5.04
N GLY A 314 -4.77 -19.59 -5.59
CA GLY A 314 -5.18 -19.66 -6.99
C GLY A 314 -6.11 -18.50 -7.37
N GLU A 315 -7.17 -18.30 -6.60
CA GLU A 315 -8.11 -17.18 -6.79
C GLU A 315 -7.42 -15.80 -6.68
N ALA A 316 -6.40 -15.66 -5.81
CA ALA A 316 -5.63 -14.42 -5.72
C ALA A 316 -4.82 -14.17 -7.00
N PHE A 317 -4.17 -15.18 -7.57
CA PHE A 317 -3.45 -15.07 -8.84
C PHE A 317 -4.39 -14.74 -10.01
N GLU A 318 -5.57 -15.35 -10.07
CA GLU A 318 -6.58 -15.03 -11.09
C GLU A 318 -7.02 -13.56 -11.03
N HIS A 319 -7.28 -13.04 -9.83
CA HIS A 319 -7.60 -11.62 -9.67
C HIS A 319 -6.46 -10.69 -10.09
N LEU A 320 -5.19 -11.08 -9.84
CA LEU A 320 -4.04 -10.31 -10.30
C LEU A 320 -3.89 -10.34 -11.83
N ALA A 321 -4.16 -11.47 -12.47
CA ALA A 321 -4.17 -11.59 -13.93
C ALA A 321 -5.23 -10.66 -14.56
N ARG A 322 -6.47 -10.67 -14.06
CA ARG A 322 -7.54 -9.76 -14.49
C ARG A 322 -7.16 -8.28 -14.27
N ALA A 323 -6.51 -7.96 -13.14
CA ALA A 323 -6.02 -6.61 -12.89
C ALA A 323 -4.94 -6.18 -13.89
N ARG A 324 -4.05 -7.09 -14.26
CA ARG A 324 -2.97 -6.83 -15.24
C ARG A 324 -3.54 -6.47 -16.60
N GLU A 325 -4.49 -7.25 -17.14
CA GLU A 325 -5.15 -6.98 -18.42
C GLU A 325 -5.72 -5.56 -18.50
N ILE A 326 -6.32 -5.09 -17.40
CA ILE A 326 -6.86 -3.72 -17.35
C ILE A 326 -5.73 -2.69 -17.29
N TYR A 327 -4.74 -2.85 -16.39
CA TYR A 327 -3.67 -1.87 -16.24
C TYR A 327 -2.75 -1.77 -17.48
N ASP A 328 -2.64 -2.83 -18.27
CA ASP A 328 -1.88 -2.79 -19.53
C ASP A 328 -2.47 -1.81 -20.53
N ARG A 329 -3.81 -1.65 -20.55
CA ARG A 329 -4.50 -0.67 -21.40
C ARG A 329 -4.25 0.79 -20.98
N TYR A 330 -4.01 1.03 -19.69
CA TYR A 330 -3.87 2.38 -19.12
C TYR A 330 -2.42 2.82 -18.89
N ASN A 331 -1.44 1.93 -19.08
CA ASN A 331 -0.04 2.17 -18.74
C ASN A 331 0.17 2.71 -17.30
N ASP A 332 -0.66 2.24 -16.34
CA ASP A 332 -0.61 2.65 -14.92
C ASP A 332 0.57 1.94 -14.24
N HIS A 333 1.72 2.66 -14.10
CA HIS A 333 2.94 2.09 -13.51
C HIS A 333 2.73 1.65 -12.07
N ARG A 334 2.00 2.46 -11.25
CA ARG A 334 1.74 2.12 -9.85
C ARG A 334 0.79 0.93 -9.74
N GLY A 335 -0.17 0.81 -10.63
CA GLY A 335 -1.05 -0.33 -10.73
C GLY A 335 -0.29 -1.60 -11.03
N LYS A 336 0.53 -1.59 -12.08
CA LYS A 336 1.42 -2.70 -12.47
C LYS A 336 2.41 -3.04 -11.34
N GLY A 337 3.06 -2.04 -10.76
CA GLY A 337 3.98 -2.23 -9.63
C GLY A 337 3.30 -2.85 -8.40
N ASN A 338 2.06 -2.48 -8.07
CA ASN A 338 1.31 -3.10 -6.98
C ASN A 338 0.93 -4.56 -7.28
N ILE A 339 0.68 -4.91 -8.55
CA ILE A 339 0.52 -6.31 -8.96
C ILE A 339 1.80 -7.07 -8.67
N HIS A 340 2.96 -6.60 -9.14
CA HIS A 340 4.25 -7.21 -8.89
C HIS A 340 4.52 -7.39 -7.38
N VAL A 341 4.31 -6.37 -6.57
CA VAL A 341 4.46 -6.47 -5.11
C VAL A 341 3.55 -7.54 -4.51
N THR A 342 2.27 -7.59 -4.92
CA THR A 342 1.31 -8.56 -4.35
C THR A 342 1.61 -9.99 -4.82
N HIS A 343 1.97 -10.14 -6.09
CA HIS A 343 2.40 -11.40 -6.71
C HIS A 343 3.68 -11.93 -6.03
N GLY A 344 4.66 -11.04 -5.81
CA GLY A 344 5.88 -11.38 -5.11
C GLY A 344 5.65 -11.88 -3.68
N TYR A 345 4.75 -11.23 -2.93
CA TYR A 345 4.38 -11.74 -1.60
C TYR A 345 3.61 -13.07 -1.65
N LEU A 346 2.78 -13.32 -2.67
CA LEU A 346 2.12 -14.62 -2.84
C LEU A 346 3.13 -15.74 -3.15
N ASN A 347 4.14 -15.45 -3.98
CA ASN A 347 5.23 -16.37 -4.27
C ASN A 347 6.09 -16.61 -3.01
N LEU A 348 6.42 -15.56 -2.26
CA LEU A 348 7.15 -15.66 -0.99
C LEU A 348 6.42 -16.55 0.03
N ASP A 349 5.11 -16.35 0.20
CA ASP A 349 4.26 -17.18 1.07
C ASP A 349 4.15 -18.65 0.57
N GLY A 350 4.48 -18.88 -0.69
CA GLY A 350 4.55 -20.20 -1.34
C GLY A 350 5.90 -20.88 -1.26
N GLY A 351 6.96 -20.18 -0.80
CA GLY A 351 8.34 -20.66 -0.82
C GLY A 351 9.04 -20.47 -2.18
N GLU A 352 8.42 -19.80 -3.14
CA GLU A 352 8.96 -19.55 -4.48
C GLU A 352 9.88 -18.32 -4.47
N LEU A 353 11.01 -18.38 -3.76
CA LEU A 353 11.84 -17.23 -3.42
C LEU A 353 12.41 -16.50 -4.64
N ASP A 354 12.81 -17.24 -5.69
CA ASP A 354 13.38 -16.63 -6.90
C ASP A 354 12.32 -15.88 -7.70
N ARG A 355 11.11 -16.43 -7.80
CA ARG A 355 9.97 -15.72 -8.40
C ARG A 355 9.61 -14.47 -7.60
N ALA A 356 9.61 -14.56 -6.27
CA ALA A 356 9.35 -13.42 -5.41
C ALA A 356 10.42 -12.32 -5.57
N ALA A 357 11.70 -12.70 -5.70
CA ALA A 357 12.81 -11.77 -5.96
C ALA A 357 12.65 -11.05 -7.30
N HIS A 358 12.31 -11.79 -8.37
CA HIS A 358 12.05 -11.25 -9.70
C HIS A 358 10.91 -10.21 -9.68
N GLU A 359 9.81 -10.53 -9.01
CA GLU A 359 8.66 -9.62 -8.86
C GLU A 359 9.05 -8.35 -8.07
N GLY A 360 9.87 -8.48 -7.04
CA GLY A 360 10.41 -7.35 -6.28
C GLY A 360 11.29 -6.43 -7.12
N ALA A 361 12.15 -7.00 -7.98
CA ALA A 361 12.99 -6.25 -8.90
C ALA A 361 12.16 -5.51 -9.97
N ALA A 362 11.18 -6.18 -10.56
CA ALA A 362 10.26 -5.57 -11.54
C ALA A 362 9.47 -4.40 -10.95
N ALA A 363 8.95 -4.56 -9.72
CA ALA A 363 8.26 -3.47 -9.03
C ALA A 363 9.18 -2.28 -8.74
N PHE A 364 10.44 -2.54 -8.38
CA PHE A 364 11.43 -1.49 -8.12
C PHE A 364 11.78 -0.72 -9.40
N SER A 365 12.05 -1.42 -10.50
CA SER A 365 12.37 -0.80 -11.81
C SER A 365 11.25 0.15 -12.26
N LEU A 366 9.98 -0.28 -12.18
CA LEU A 366 8.83 0.57 -12.48
C LEU A 366 8.75 1.81 -11.58
N GLY A 367 9.06 1.64 -10.29
CA GLY A 367 9.06 2.74 -9.33
C GLY A 367 10.20 3.72 -9.56
N ASP A 368 11.33 3.24 -10.03
CA ASP A 368 12.52 4.06 -10.28
C ASP A 368 12.36 4.88 -11.56
N GLU A 369 11.88 4.26 -12.64
CA GLU A 369 11.56 4.95 -13.90
C GLU A 369 10.64 6.17 -13.68
N LYS A 370 9.62 6.02 -12.84
CA LYS A 370 8.62 7.07 -12.57
C LYS A 370 8.92 7.89 -11.30
N LYS A 371 10.07 7.70 -10.67
CA LYS A 371 10.47 8.36 -9.40
C LYS A 371 9.42 8.23 -8.30
N ASP A 372 8.75 7.06 -8.23
CA ASP A 372 7.68 6.78 -7.28
C ASP A 372 8.23 6.21 -5.96
N SER A 373 8.49 7.08 -4.98
CA SER A 373 9.03 6.68 -3.67
C SER A 373 8.13 5.69 -2.91
N VAL A 374 6.80 5.75 -3.09
CA VAL A 374 5.87 4.80 -2.45
C VAL A 374 6.04 3.40 -3.02
N LEU A 375 6.18 3.27 -4.35
CA LEU A 375 6.38 1.98 -5.01
C LEU A 375 7.77 1.43 -4.71
N LYS A 376 8.82 2.27 -4.79
CA LYS A 376 10.20 1.88 -4.43
C LYS A 376 10.29 1.33 -3.00
N ALA A 377 9.70 2.02 -2.03
CA ALA A 377 9.66 1.54 -0.65
C ALA A 377 8.99 0.16 -0.53
N ARG A 378 7.87 -0.06 -1.21
CA ARG A 378 7.15 -1.35 -1.19
C ARG A 378 7.95 -2.48 -1.84
N ALA A 379 8.60 -2.20 -2.96
CA ALA A 379 9.44 -3.16 -3.67
C ALA A 379 10.65 -3.57 -2.81
N ARG A 380 11.33 -2.61 -2.19
CA ARG A 380 12.47 -2.88 -1.30
C ARG A 380 12.07 -3.66 -0.04
N MET A 381 10.89 -3.39 0.54
CA MET A 381 10.38 -4.21 1.64
C MET A 381 10.13 -5.67 1.21
N LEU A 382 9.63 -5.91 0.00
CA LEU A 382 9.47 -7.27 -0.54
C LEU A 382 10.83 -7.94 -0.73
N GLN A 383 11.80 -7.26 -1.36
CA GLN A 383 13.15 -7.79 -1.56
C GLN A 383 13.85 -8.11 -0.23
N SER A 384 13.73 -7.24 0.77
CA SER A 384 14.22 -7.51 2.13
C SER A 384 13.56 -8.75 2.73
N ALA A 385 12.24 -8.92 2.58
CA ALA A 385 11.52 -10.09 3.08
C ALA A 385 11.97 -11.39 2.37
N VAL A 386 12.27 -11.34 1.08
CA VAL A 386 12.82 -12.49 0.33
C VAL A 386 14.20 -12.86 0.85
N GLU A 387 15.10 -11.89 1.05
CA GLU A 387 16.44 -12.18 1.59
C GLU A 387 16.38 -12.69 3.03
N CYS A 388 15.41 -12.22 3.85
CA CYS A 388 15.14 -12.79 5.17
C CYS A 388 14.72 -14.26 5.10
N ALA A 389 13.85 -14.61 4.15
CA ALA A 389 13.40 -16.00 3.96
C ALA A 389 14.55 -16.88 3.46
N ARG A 390 15.38 -16.41 2.51
CA ARG A 390 16.59 -17.11 2.09
C ARG A 390 17.56 -17.35 3.25
N LEU A 391 17.71 -16.36 4.13
CA LEU A 391 18.55 -16.50 5.31
C LEU A 391 17.99 -17.55 6.27
N GLU A 392 16.67 -17.61 6.47
CA GLU A 392 16.02 -18.64 7.30
C GLU A 392 16.27 -20.04 6.71
N GLU A 393 16.15 -20.24 5.39
CA GLU A 393 16.48 -21.52 4.72
C GLU A 393 17.97 -21.88 4.89
N GLN A 394 18.90 -20.92 4.70
CA GLN A 394 20.34 -21.14 4.89
C GLN A 394 20.70 -21.51 6.32
N ILE A 395 19.96 -21.00 7.31
CA ILE A 395 20.13 -21.38 8.73
C ILE A 395 19.80 -22.85 8.93
N ASP A 396 18.74 -23.35 8.31
CA ASP A 396 18.31 -24.74 8.42
C ASP A 396 19.30 -25.69 7.71
N GLU A 397 19.91 -25.23 6.63
CA GLU A 397 20.91 -25.99 5.84
C GLU A 397 22.34 -25.89 6.36
N GLY A 398 22.63 -25.01 7.33
CA GLY A 398 23.97 -24.81 7.89
C GLY A 398 24.95 -24.03 6.99
N SER A 399 24.47 -23.33 5.98
CA SER A 399 25.25 -22.56 5.01
C SER A 399 25.69 -21.18 5.52
N SER A 400 26.60 -20.50 4.80
CA SER A 400 27.09 -19.16 5.18
C SER A 400 26.01 -18.08 5.09
N ARG A 401 25.81 -17.32 6.17
CA ARG A 401 24.67 -16.38 6.39
C ARG A 401 24.95 -14.94 5.95
N VAL A 402 26.21 -14.57 5.82
CA VAL A 402 26.64 -13.16 5.72
C VAL A 402 26.03 -12.42 4.51
N PRO A 403 26.03 -12.94 3.28
CA PRO A 403 25.56 -12.18 2.13
C PRO A 403 24.06 -11.88 2.16
N SER A 404 23.21 -12.83 2.55
CA SER A 404 21.76 -12.64 2.60
C SER A 404 21.32 -11.71 3.73
N SER A 405 21.99 -11.78 4.89
CA SER A 405 21.73 -10.87 6.02
C SER A 405 22.04 -9.42 5.66
N GLN A 406 23.20 -9.17 5.03
CA GLN A 406 23.59 -7.82 4.60
C GLN A 406 22.58 -7.25 3.58
N ARG A 407 22.26 -8.00 2.53
CA ARG A 407 21.28 -7.58 1.51
C ARG A 407 19.88 -7.32 2.08
N ALA A 408 19.42 -8.16 3.02
CA ALA A 408 18.14 -7.94 3.69
C ALA A 408 18.11 -6.59 4.41
N CYS A 409 19.19 -6.25 5.14
CA CYS A 409 19.32 -4.98 5.84
C CYS A 409 19.45 -3.79 4.88
N GLU A 410 20.22 -3.93 3.79
CA GLU A 410 20.38 -2.88 2.77
C GLU A 410 19.05 -2.53 2.13
N PHE A 411 18.31 -3.51 1.63
CA PHE A 411 16.98 -3.30 1.05
C PHE A 411 16.00 -2.68 2.04
N ALA A 412 16.05 -3.09 3.31
CA ALA A 412 15.18 -2.53 4.34
C ALA A 412 15.54 -1.07 4.68
N ARG A 413 16.83 -0.70 4.71
CA ARG A 413 17.28 0.69 4.90
C ARG A 413 16.83 1.57 3.73
N GLU A 414 17.04 1.11 2.49
CA GLU A 414 16.55 1.83 1.31
C GLU A 414 15.03 1.99 1.33
N ALA A 415 14.29 0.94 1.74
CA ALA A 415 12.84 1.02 1.90
C ALA A 415 12.43 2.11 2.88
N LEU A 416 13.14 2.23 4.01
CA LEU A 416 12.88 3.26 5.02
C LEU A 416 13.19 4.66 4.49
N GLU A 417 14.30 4.84 3.78
CA GLU A 417 14.64 6.12 3.17
C GLU A 417 13.59 6.55 2.13
N PHE A 418 13.18 5.67 1.22
CA PHE A 418 12.09 5.98 0.28
C PHE A 418 10.76 6.27 0.98
N ALA A 419 10.46 5.56 2.08
CA ALA A 419 9.24 5.79 2.83
C ALA A 419 9.25 7.18 3.52
N LYS A 420 10.39 7.62 4.06
CA LYS A 420 10.56 8.94 4.70
C LYS A 420 10.35 10.11 3.73
N HIS A 421 10.61 9.92 2.43
CA HIS A 421 10.28 10.93 1.41
C HIS A 421 8.76 11.13 1.22
N THR A 422 7.93 10.36 1.92
CA THR A 422 6.47 10.47 1.89
C THR A 422 5.94 10.90 3.26
N GLN A 423 4.74 11.49 3.29
CA GLN A 423 4.02 11.80 4.54
C GLN A 423 3.20 10.59 5.03
N ASN A 424 3.44 9.38 4.48
CA ASN A 424 2.68 8.18 4.79
C ASN A 424 3.22 7.49 6.05
N ARG A 425 2.74 7.91 7.24
CA ARG A 425 3.12 7.36 8.54
C ARG A 425 3.09 5.83 8.58
N ARG A 426 2.07 5.23 7.96
CA ARG A 426 1.93 3.78 7.93
C ARG A 426 2.98 3.08 7.05
N LEU A 427 3.35 3.67 5.92
CA LEU A 427 4.42 3.15 5.06
C LEU A 427 5.77 3.21 5.79
N ILE A 428 6.03 4.32 6.48
CA ILE A 428 7.24 4.50 7.30
C ILE A 428 7.28 3.45 8.42
N ALA A 429 6.16 3.24 9.14
CA ALA A 429 6.08 2.21 10.17
C ALA A 429 6.36 0.80 9.62
N LYS A 430 5.81 0.45 8.45
CA LYS A 430 6.10 -0.83 7.79
C LYS A 430 7.58 -0.98 7.42
N ALA A 431 8.20 0.08 6.93
CA ALA A 431 9.62 0.05 6.59
C ALA A 431 10.50 -0.11 7.85
N HIS A 432 10.14 0.53 8.97
CA HIS A 432 10.78 0.29 10.26
C HIS A 432 10.64 -1.18 10.71
N ILE A 433 9.45 -1.78 10.57
CA ILE A 433 9.22 -3.19 10.93
C ILE A 433 10.07 -4.11 10.04
N ALA A 434 10.14 -3.84 8.73
CA ALA A 434 10.97 -4.61 7.81
C ALA A 434 12.46 -4.54 8.20
N LEU A 435 12.98 -3.33 8.50
CA LEU A 435 14.35 -3.14 8.94
C LEU A 435 14.61 -3.84 10.28
N GLY A 436 13.74 -3.66 11.27
CA GLY A 436 13.85 -4.33 12.56
C GLY A 436 13.84 -5.86 12.43
N SER A 437 13.03 -6.40 11.51
CA SER A 437 12.96 -7.84 11.24
C SER A 437 14.25 -8.37 10.60
N ALA A 438 14.83 -7.63 9.63
CA ALA A 438 16.10 -7.98 9.00
C ALA A 438 17.26 -7.94 10.01
N LEU A 439 17.33 -6.90 10.86
CA LEU A 439 18.34 -6.76 11.91
C LEU A 439 18.25 -7.88 12.96
N CYS A 440 17.03 -8.35 13.30
CA CYS A 440 16.85 -9.47 14.23
C CYS A 440 17.42 -10.80 13.72
N LEU A 441 17.52 -11.00 12.41
CA LEU A 441 18.07 -12.19 11.77
C LEU A 441 19.59 -12.06 11.53
N GLY A 442 20.12 -10.84 11.61
CA GLY A 442 21.52 -10.52 11.43
C GLY A 442 22.39 -10.81 12.67
N PHE A 443 23.36 -9.93 12.92
CA PHE A 443 24.31 -10.09 14.01
C PHE A 443 23.78 -9.63 15.38
N PRO A 444 24.35 -10.11 16.48
CA PRO A 444 23.96 -9.76 17.85
C PRO A 444 23.93 -8.27 18.15
N ASP A 445 24.88 -7.54 17.60
CA ASP A 445 25.05 -6.10 17.85
C ASP A 445 23.93 -5.24 17.24
N ASP A 446 23.18 -5.81 16.30
CA ASP A 446 22.06 -5.13 15.64
C ASP A 446 20.74 -5.12 16.44
N LEU A 447 20.69 -5.81 17.59
CA LEU A 447 19.42 -5.91 18.36
C LEU A 447 18.96 -4.58 18.94
N GLU A 448 19.89 -3.69 19.30
CA GLU A 448 19.51 -2.37 19.80
C GLU A 448 18.93 -1.52 18.67
N ALA A 449 19.55 -1.54 17.49
CA ALA A 449 18.99 -0.90 16.30
C ALA A 449 17.61 -1.48 15.92
N ALA A 450 17.42 -2.80 16.07
CA ALA A 450 16.13 -3.43 15.85
C ALA A 450 15.05 -2.99 16.87
N ARG A 451 15.43 -2.75 18.16
CA ARG A 451 14.52 -2.17 19.15
C ARG A 451 14.11 -0.74 18.79
N GLN A 452 15.06 0.10 18.40
CA GLN A 452 14.79 1.46 17.92
C GLN A 452 13.86 1.46 16.72
N CYS A 453 14.01 0.50 15.80
CA CYS A 453 13.06 0.31 14.70
C CYS A 453 11.65 -0.06 15.20
N ALA A 454 11.52 -0.94 16.19
CA ALA A 454 10.21 -1.30 16.76
C ALA A 454 9.55 -0.12 17.47
N GLU A 455 10.30 0.70 18.20
CA GLU A 455 9.82 1.92 18.84
C GLU A 455 9.42 2.98 17.80
N GLY A 456 10.23 3.18 16.76
CA GLY A 456 9.92 4.06 15.64
C GLY A 456 8.63 3.66 14.93
N ALA A 457 8.41 2.37 14.69
CA ALA A 457 7.15 1.88 14.13
C ALA A 457 5.95 2.11 15.07
N GLU A 458 6.12 1.87 16.37
CA GLU A 458 5.06 2.04 17.37
C GLU A 458 4.60 3.49 17.49
N SER A 459 5.52 4.46 17.48
CA SER A 459 5.21 5.88 17.56
C SER A 459 4.36 6.37 16.37
N LEU A 460 4.42 5.68 15.25
CA LEU A 460 3.70 6.00 14.02
C LEU A 460 2.35 5.29 13.90
N LEU A 461 2.15 4.20 14.66
CA LEU A 461 0.93 3.38 14.64
C LEU A 461 0.08 3.68 15.88
N LYS A 462 -1.24 3.80 15.70
CA LYS A 462 -2.17 3.95 16.83
C LYS A 462 -2.52 2.56 17.41
N PRO A 463 -2.46 2.36 18.75
CA PRO A 463 -2.74 1.05 19.38
C PRO A 463 -4.15 0.51 19.12
N ALA A 464 -5.13 1.38 18.90
CA ALA A 464 -6.53 1.00 18.64
C ALA A 464 -6.73 0.24 17.32
N GLN A 465 -5.74 0.21 16.45
CA GLN A 465 -5.83 -0.42 15.13
C GLN A 465 -5.15 -1.78 15.14
N GLN A 466 -5.86 -2.82 15.51
CA GLN A 466 -5.37 -4.21 15.50
C GLN A 466 -5.29 -4.80 14.09
N ASP A 467 -4.73 -4.08 13.15
CA ASP A 467 -4.55 -4.56 11.80
C ASP A 467 -3.28 -5.44 11.64
N TYR A 468 -3.07 -5.94 10.43
CA TYR A 468 -1.94 -6.83 10.17
C TYR A 468 -0.57 -6.18 10.40
N VAL A 469 -0.42 -4.85 10.21
CA VAL A 469 0.85 -4.14 10.47
C VAL A 469 1.14 -4.07 11.96
N TRP A 470 0.11 -3.84 12.77
CA TRP A 470 0.23 -3.94 14.22
C TRP A 470 0.63 -5.34 14.66
N LYS A 471 0.06 -6.38 14.03
CA LYS A 471 0.45 -7.77 14.29
C LYS A 471 1.91 -8.04 13.89
N GLU A 472 2.36 -7.53 12.75
CA GLU A 472 3.78 -7.60 12.33
C GLU A 472 4.70 -6.93 13.36
N LEU A 473 4.33 -5.75 13.90
CA LEU A 473 5.06 -5.09 14.98
C LEU A 473 5.10 -5.93 16.25
N GLN A 474 3.98 -6.53 16.66
CA GLN A 474 3.94 -7.41 17.84
C GLN A 474 4.80 -8.66 17.65
N ASN A 475 4.84 -9.22 16.44
CA ASN A 475 5.74 -10.33 16.09
C ASN A 475 7.21 -9.91 16.18
N LEU A 476 7.58 -8.73 15.69
CA LEU A 476 8.93 -8.18 15.84
C LEU A 476 9.29 -8.02 17.33
N LYS A 477 8.41 -7.42 18.13
CA LYS A 477 8.62 -7.28 19.58
C LYS A 477 8.74 -8.64 20.29
N ALA A 478 8.01 -9.66 19.85
CA ALA A 478 8.12 -11.01 20.40
C ALA A 478 9.48 -11.65 20.04
N LYS A 479 9.97 -11.49 18.79
CA LYS A 479 11.30 -11.94 18.36
C LYS A 479 12.39 -11.24 19.18
N LEU A 480 12.29 -9.93 19.40
CA LEU A 480 13.25 -9.15 20.22
C LEU A 480 13.29 -9.61 21.68
N ARG A 481 12.12 -9.90 22.30
CA ARG A 481 12.06 -10.45 23.66
C ARG A 481 12.70 -11.83 23.74
N GLY A 482 12.46 -12.69 22.74
CA GLY A 482 13.11 -14.01 22.64
C GLY A 482 14.62 -13.91 22.48
N ALA A 483 15.08 -13.01 21.61
CA ALA A 483 16.51 -12.80 21.37
C ALA A 483 17.27 -12.25 22.59
N GLY A 484 16.64 -11.39 23.40
CA GLY A 484 17.22 -10.85 24.64
C GLY A 484 17.35 -11.87 25.79
N SER A 485 16.70 -13.03 25.68
CA SER A 485 16.78 -14.11 26.69
C SER A 485 17.90 -15.13 26.42
N ILE A 486 18.58 -15.06 25.28
CA ILE A 486 19.67 -15.98 24.94
C ILE A 486 20.94 -15.50 25.66
N ASN A 487 21.60 -16.41 26.39
CA ASN A 487 22.89 -16.14 27.03
C ASN A 487 23.91 -15.71 25.95
N PRO A 488 24.57 -14.52 26.07
CA PRO A 488 25.52 -14.00 25.07
C PRO A 488 26.60 -15.02 24.68
N THR A 489 27.14 -15.74 25.64
CA THR A 489 28.18 -16.75 25.42
C THR A 489 27.69 -17.91 24.53
N LEU A 490 26.44 -18.38 24.70
CA LEU A 490 25.86 -19.41 23.83
C LEU A 490 25.70 -18.91 22.38
N ARG A 491 25.45 -17.62 22.24
CA ARG A 491 25.28 -16.98 20.94
C ARG A 491 26.62 -16.82 20.21
N GLU A 492 27.67 -16.37 20.91
CA GLU A 492 29.03 -16.31 20.36
C GLU A 492 29.51 -17.70 19.88
N TRP A 493 29.26 -18.74 20.69
CA TRP A 493 29.64 -20.10 20.31
C TRP A 493 28.84 -20.65 19.13
N SER A 494 27.57 -20.30 19.00
CA SER A 494 26.79 -20.69 17.82
C SER A 494 27.31 -20.08 16.52
N GLN A 495 28.11 -19.01 16.62
CA GLN A 495 28.79 -18.35 15.51
C GLN A 495 30.25 -18.81 15.33
N GLY A 496 30.69 -19.82 16.09
CA GLY A 496 32.07 -20.31 16.05
C GLY A 496 33.06 -19.42 16.78
N ILE A 497 32.60 -18.38 17.49
CA ILE A 497 33.46 -17.47 18.26
C ILE A 497 33.73 -18.09 19.64
N VAL A 498 34.78 -18.88 19.76
CA VAL A 498 35.14 -19.59 21.01
C VAL A 498 36.37 -18.99 21.70
N GLY A 499 37.01 -18.00 21.10
CA GLY A 499 38.29 -17.43 21.58
C GLY A 499 39.38 -18.49 21.68
N ASN A 500 40.30 -18.32 22.62
CA ASN A 500 41.39 -19.28 22.87
C ASN A 500 41.01 -20.44 23.82
N LYS A 501 39.69 -20.82 23.84
CA LYS A 501 39.21 -21.89 24.74
C LYS A 501 39.31 -23.25 24.09
N SER A 502 39.78 -24.24 24.85
CA SER A 502 39.71 -25.65 24.41
C SER A 502 38.26 -26.12 24.29
N PHE A 503 38.01 -27.11 23.44
CA PHE A 503 36.68 -27.74 23.29
C PHE A 503 36.09 -28.21 24.63
N GLN A 504 36.96 -28.77 25.51
CA GLN A 504 36.54 -29.20 26.84
C GLN A 504 36.02 -28.02 27.68
N LYS A 505 36.71 -26.88 27.65
CA LYS A 505 36.31 -25.68 28.42
C LYS A 505 35.01 -25.09 27.88
N VAL A 506 34.80 -25.04 26.55
CA VAL A 506 33.54 -24.62 25.92
C VAL A 506 32.38 -25.56 26.31
N SER A 507 32.65 -26.88 26.29
CA SER A 507 31.65 -27.88 26.67
C SER A 507 31.23 -27.77 28.15
N ASP A 508 32.19 -27.51 29.06
CA ASP A 508 31.89 -27.35 30.48
C ASP A 508 31.16 -26.03 30.78
N GLU A 509 31.50 -24.92 30.12
CA GLU A 509 30.78 -23.65 30.20
C GLU A 509 29.36 -23.79 29.61
N PHE A 510 29.19 -24.48 28.48
CA PHE A 510 27.88 -24.81 27.90
C PHE A 510 27.00 -25.59 28.89
N ALA A 511 27.59 -26.62 29.50
CA ALA A 511 26.88 -27.41 30.51
C ALA A 511 26.49 -26.58 31.74
N ALA A 512 27.34 -25.65 32.18
CA ALA A 512 27.09 -24.72 33.28
C ALA A 512 25.92 -23.75 32.97
N ILE A 513 25.71 -23.39 31.70
CA ILE A 513 24.58 -22.53 31.27
C ILE A 513 23.29 -23.33 31.12
N VAL A 514 23.36 -24.52 30.53
CA VAL A 514 22.17 -25.29 30.12
C VAL A 514 21.59 -26.11 31.27
N ILE A 515 22.41 -26.78 32.05
CA ILE A 515 21.96 -27.71 33.10
C ILE A 515 21.09 -27.02 34.16
N PRO A 516 21.40 -25.83 34.69
CA PRO A 516 20.51 -25.13 35.62
C PRO A 516 19.14 -24.77 35.04
N LYS A 517 19.07 -24.44 33.76
CA LYS A 517 17.81 -24.13 33.08
C LYS A 517 16.94 -25.36 32.93
N VAL A 518 17.54 -26.48 32.49
CA VAL A 518 16.84 -27.77 32.37
C VAL A 518 16.40 -28.28 33.75
N TRP A 519 17.23 -28.12 34.78
CA TRP A 519 16.93 -28.53 36.15
C TRP A 519 15.69 -27.80 36.71
N ARG A 520 15.59 -26.49 36.53
CA ARG A 520 14.40 -25.71 36.91
C ARG A 520 13.15 -26.18 36.13
N ARG A 521 13.29 -26.41 34.81
CA ARG A 521 12.20 -26.87 33.94
C ARG A 521 11.71 -28.28 34.31
N ASP A 522 12.64 -29.18 34.68
CA ASP A 522 12.32 -30.57 34.99
C ASP A 522 11.95 -30.78 36.49
N GLY A 523 11.52 -29.71 37.17
CA GLY A 523 11.01 -29.74 38.52
C GLY A 523 12.08 -29.95 39.58
N CYS A 524 13.29 -29.45 39.38
CA CYS A 524 14.44 -29.51 40.29
C CYS A 524 14.87 -30.94 40.67
N LYS A 525 14.69 -31.91 39.75
CA LYS A 525 15.04 -33.33 39.99
C LYS A 525 16.27 -33.73 39.17
N VAL A 526 17.41 -33.98 39.84
CA VAL A 526 18.68 -34.37 39.23
C VAL A 526 18.56 -35.58 38.31
N ALA A 527 17.80 -36.61 38.74
CA ALA A 527 17.62 -37.83 37.93
C ALA A 527 16.90 -37.56 36.60
N ARG A 528 15.93 -36.65 36.58
CA ARG A 528 15.21 -36.28 35.36
C ARG A 528 16.11 -35.53 34.38
N VAL A 529 16.91 -34.59 34.88
CA VAL A 529 17.89 -33.86 34.06
C VAL A 529 18.93 -34.78 33.48
N ALA A 530 19.44 -35.73 34.28
CA ALA A 530 20.44 -36.72 33.83
C ALA A 530 19.86 -37.60 32.70
N ALA A 531 18.63 -38.10 32.89
CA ALA A 531 17.94 -38.89 31.85
C ALA A 531 17.63 -38.05 30.61
N HIS A 532 17.17 -36.82 30.77
CA HIS A 532 16.79 -35.91 29.67
C HIS A 532 17.98 -35.52 28.80
N LEU A 533 19.12 -35.22 29.43
CA LEU A 533 20.34 -34.80 28.73
C LEU A 533 21.28 -35.95 28.41
N SER A 534 20.93 -37.21 28.76
CA SER A 534 21.76 -38.42 28.59
C SER A 534 23.18 -38.27 29.19
N ILE A 535 23.26 -37.64 30.36
CA ILE A 535 24.53 -37.43 31.11
C ILE A 535 24.44 -38.05 32.50
N SER A 536 25.59 -38.29 33.12
CA SER A 536 25.62 -38.90 34.46
C SER A 536 25.01 -37.98 35.54
N PRO A 537 24.23 -38.51 36.52
CA PRO A 537 23.74 -37.74 37.67
C PRO A 537 24.86 -37.06 38.46
N LYS A 538 26.04 -37.66 38.47
CA LYS A 538 27.25 -37.13 39.13
C LYS A 538 27.70 -35.81 38.44
N LYS A 539 27.69 -35.75 37.11
CA LYS A 539 28.05 -34.54 36.34
C LYS A 539 26.98 -33.43 36.60
N VAL A 540 25.70 -33.76 36.62
CA VAL A 540 24.63 -32.81 36.91
C VAL A 540 24.78 -32.23 38.33
N ARG A 541 25.02 -33.08 39.37
CA ARG A 541 25.21 -32.60 40.74
C ARG A 541 26.47 -31.70 40.85
N ARG A 542 27.56 -32.04 40.22
CA ARG A 542 28.79 -31.23 40.24
C ARG A 542 28.50 -29.82 39.71
N ILE A 543 27.89 -29.71 38.53
CA ILE A 543 27.61 -28.41 37.91
C ILE A 543 26.61 -27.59 38.72
N LEU A 544 25.57 -28.22 39.29
CA LEU A 544 24.62 -27.50 40.10
C LEU A 544 25.19 -27.02 41.43
N ARG A 545 26.19 -27.75 42.01
CA ARG A 545 26.95 -27.30 43.18
C ARG A 545 27.89 -26.16 42.86
N ASP A 546 28.61 -26.26 41.75
CA ASP A 546 29.51 -25.21 41.28
C ASP A 546 28.78 -23.89 41.03
N GLN A 547 27.47 -23.96 40.73
CA GLN A 547 26.56 -22.82 40.55
C GLN A 547 25.82 -22.41 41.81
N GLY A 548 26.11 -23.04 42.97
CA GLY A 548 25.40 -22.75 44.24
C GLY A 548 23.93 -23.12 44.32
N LEU A 549 23.46 -23.93 43.36
CA LEU A 549 22.03 -24.33 43.27
C LEU A 549 21.69 -25.60 44.06
N LEU A 550 22.68 -26.38 44.46
CA LEU A 550 22.59 -27.53 45.37
C LEU A 550 23.51 -27.30 46.57
N LYS A 551 22.92 -27.34 47.77
CA LYS A 551 23.69 -27.28 49.04
C LYS A 551 24.48 -28.57 49.24
N ASP A 552 25.68 -28.47 49.80
CA ASP A 552 26.50 -29.60 50.24
C ASP A 552 25.91 -30.25 51.54
N THR A 553 24.73 -30.82 51.43
CA THR A 553 24.20 -31.63 52.49
C THR A 553 24.18 -33.08 52.05
N GLU A 554 24.94 -33.86 52.84
CA GLU A 554 25.00 -35.32 52.95
C GLU A 554 26.28 -35.97 52.40
N ARG A 555 27.35 -35.75 53.15
CA ARG A 555 28.26 -36.85 53.52
C ARG A 555 27.68 -37.47 54.81
N GLY A 556 27.06 -38.65 54.69
CA GLY A 556 26.76 -39.39 55.87
C GLY A 556 25.44 -40.15 55.83
N ARG A 557 25.38 -41.29 55.26
CA ARG A 557 25.09 -42.61 55.79
C ARG A 557 24.80 -43.59 54.68
#